data_371c7880a9c12dc7c92232e1fddc405c
#
_entry.id   371c7880a9c12dc7c92232e1fddc405c
#
_cell.length_a   1.000
_cell.length_b   1.000
_cell.length_c   1.000
_cell.angle_alpha   90.00
_cell.angle_beta   90.00
_cell.angle_gamma   90.00
#
_symmetry.space_group_name_H-M   'P 1'
#
loop_
_entity.id
_entity.type
_entity.pdbx_description
1 polymer ?
#
loop_
_entity_poly.entity_id
_entity_poly.type
_entity_poly.pdbx_seq_one_letter_code
_entity_poly.pdbx_strand_id
1 'polypeptide(L)'
;MEKMNELWGSTASCLSAESPKAAYFRQSKFAMFVHWGLYSQAGGQWNGKTYHGITEWLMCTANISAKDYAGLAKEFNPSEFNAADFVATAKAAGMKYIIITAKHHEGFAMFKSADPFNIYDATPFKRDPMAE
;
A
#
# COMPACT_ATOMS: atom_id res chain seq x y z
N MET A 1 -3.05 1.77 31.59
CA MET A 1 -3.31 3.00 30.81
C MET A 1 -2.19 4.01 30.91
N GLU A 2 -1.59 4.25 32.10
CA GLU A 2 -0.44 5.17 32.23
C GLU A 2 0.73 4.89 31.28
N LYS A 3 1.12 3.64 31.17
CA LYS A 3 2.24 3.21 30.30
C LYS A 3 1.98 3.45 28.80
N MET A 4 0.74 3.42 28.36
CA MET A 4 0.36 3.75 26.96
C MET A 4 0.38 5.25 26.72
N ASN A 5 -0.02 6.07 27.68
CA ASN A 5 0.06 7.51 27.58
C ASN A 5 1.51 8.02 27.59
N GLU A 6 2.41 7.33 28.31
CA GLU A 6 3.83 7.62 28.34
C GLU A 6 4.51 7.32 26.97
N LEU A 7 4.10 6.24 26.30
CA LEU A 7 4.62 5.84 24.99
C LEU A 7 4.01 6.61 23.80
N TRP A 8 2.75 6.98 23.88
CA TRP A 8 1.99 7.53 22.76
C TRP A 8 1.56 8.99 22.95
N GLY A 9 1.82 9.56 24.14
CA GLY A 9 1.51 10.96 24.47
C GLY A 9 0.05 11.33 24.19
N SER A 10 -0.16 12.57 23.74
CA SER A 10 -1.49 13.09 23.40
C SER A 10 -2.18 12.35 22.22
N THR A 11 -1.43 11.55 21.48
CA THR A 11 -1.98 10.74 20.38
C THR A 11 -2.97 9.68 20.89
N ALA A 12 -2.77 9.19 22.12
CA ALA A 12 -3.72 8.25 22.75
C ALA A 12 -5.12 8.86 22.96
N SER A 13 -5.19 10.16 23.22
CA SER A 13 -6.48 10.87 23.36
C SER A 13 -7.25 11.00 22.04
N CYS A 14 -6.55 11.01 20.91
CA CYS A 14 -7.16 11.02 19.59
C CYS A 14 -7.84 9.70 19.24
N LEU A 15 -7.50 8.62 19.94
CA LEU A 15 -8.05 7.28 19.78
C LEU A 15 -9.18 6.99 20.78
N SER A 16 -9.62 7.99 21.55
CA SER A 16 -10.77 7.80 22.46
C SER A 16 -12.00 7.34 21.67
N ALA A 17 -12.80 6.47 22.29
CA ALA A 17 -14.03 5.96 21.69
C ALA A 17 -15.03 7.06 21.30
N GLU A 18 -14.84 8.25 21.82
CA GLU A 18 -15.69 9.42 21.61
C GLU A 18 -15.19 10.34 20.48
N SER A 19 -13.99 10.10 19.95
CA SER A 19 -13.49 10.94 18.85
C SER A 19 -14.35 10.75 17.59
N PRO A 20 -14.59 11.82 16.79
CA PRO A 20 -15.34 11.71 15.54
C PRO A 20 -14.71 10.68 14.56
N LYS A 21 -13.39 10.56 14.54
CA LYS A 21 -12.69 9.55 13.74
C LYS A 21 -13.02 8.14 14.19
N ALA A 22 -12.99 7.87 15.52
CA ALA A 22 -13.33 6.56 16.04
C ALA A 22 -14.82 6.22 15.79
N ALA A 23 -15.70 7.20 15.90
CA ALA A 23 -17.12 7.03 15.56
C ALA A 23 -17.31 6.67 14.09
N TYR A 24 -16.60 7.36 13.19
CA TYR A 24 -16.62 7.06 11.75
C TYR A 24 -16.21 5.61 11.46
N PHE A 25 -15.08 5.14 12.00
CA PHE A 25 -14.61 3.76 11.81
C PHE A 25 -15.59 2.73 12.40
N ARG A 26 -16.19 3.00 13.56
CA ARG A 26 -17.19 2.09 14.14
C ARG A 26 -18.45 1.95 13.27
N GLN A 27 -18.86 3.00 12.59
CA GLN A 27 -20.02 3.01 11.71
C GLN A 27 -19.69 2.49 10.31
N SER A 28 -18.48 2.73 9.83
CA SER A 28 -18.00 2.41 8.48
C SER A 28 -17.33 1.03 8.45
N LYS A 29 -18.16 -0.04 8.54
CA LYS A 29 -17.64 -1.42 8.70
C LYS A 29 -17.27 -2.10 7.39
N PHE A 30 -17.47 -1.46 6.24
CA PHE A 30 -17.18 -2.03 4.93
C PHE A 30 -16.26 -1.11 4.15
N ALA A 31 -15.10 -1.63 3.80
CA ALA A 31 -14.04 -0.89 3.12
C ALA A 31 -13.34 -1.75 2.06
N MET A 32 -12.70 -1.12 1.09
CA MET A 32 -11.77 -1.76 0.17
C MET A 32 -10.38 -1.74 0.81
N PHE A 33 -9.76 -2.90 0.94
CA PHE A 33 -8.35 -3.01 1.32
C PHE A 33 -7.54 -3.45 0.11
N VAL A 34 -6.57 -2.64 -0.32
CA VAL A 34 -5.78 -2.86 -1.53
C VAL A 34 -4.31 -3.03 -1.18
N HIS A 35 -3.76 -4.18 -1.59
CA HIS A 35 -2.33 -4.41 -1.62
C HIS A 35 -1.84 -4.19 -3.05
N TRP A 36 -1.00 -3.18 -3.24
CA TRP A 36 -0.50 -2.81 -4.56
C TRP A 36 0.94 -2.30 -4.45
N GLY A 37 1.82 -2.87 -5.25
CA GLY A 37 3.26 -2.58 -5.25
C GLY A 37 3.98 -3.40 -6.32
N LEU A 38 5.31 -3.42 -6.29
CA LEU A 38 6.13 -4.20 -7.24
C LEU A 38 5.80 -5.70 -7.19
N TYR A 39 5.40 -6.21 -6.04
CA TYR A 39 4.97 -7.60 -5.88
C TYR A 39 3.74 -7.95 -6.74
N SER A 40 2.88 -6.98 -7.05
CA SER A 40 1.74 -7.19 -7.93
C SER A 40 2.17 -7.53 -9.35
N GLN A 41 3.25 -6.91 -9.84
CA GLN A 41 3.81 -7.21 -11.16
C GLN A 41 4.47 -8.59 -11.18
N ALA A 42 5.20 -8.95 -10.13
CA ALA A 42 5.85 -10.25 -10.04
C ALA A 42 4.86 -11.42 -9.96
N GLY A 43 3.66 -11.18 -9.37
CA GLY A 43 2.58 -12.17 -9.33
C GLY A 43 2.97 -13.51 -8.68
N GLY A 44 3.91 -13.49 -7.73
CA GLY A 44 4.43 -14.70 -7.10
C GLY A 44 5.41 -15.50 -7.96
N GLN A 45 5.93 -14.91 -9.04
CA GLN A 45 6.90 -15.57 -9.91
C GLN A 45 8.26 -14.89 -9.86
N TRP A 46 9.31 -15.70 -9.88
CA TRP A 46 10.68 -15.20 -9.95
C TRP A 46 11.59 -16.20 -10.67
N ASN A 47 12.33 -15.74 -11.69
CA ASN A 47 13.25 -16.57 -12.51
C ASN A 47 12.61 -17.88 -13.02
N GLY A 48 11.38 -17.80 -13.51
CA GLY A 48 10.65 -18.95 -14.07
C GLY A 48 10.10 -19.94 -13.02
N LYS A 49 10.23 -19.63 -11.74
CA LYS A 49 9.70 -20.45 -10.64
C LYS A 49 8.53 -19.75 -9.98
N THR A 50 7.46 -20.50 -9.67
CA THR A 50 6.32 -20.03 -8.91
C THR A 50 6.53 -20.25 -7.41
N TYR A 51 6.28 -19.23 -6.63
CA TYR A 51 6.32 -19.24 -5.17
C TYR A 51 4.87 -19.07 -4.67
N HIS A 52 4.37 -20.11 -4.03
CA HIS A 52 3.02 -20.09 -3.47
C HIS A 52 3.00 -19.35 -2.14
N GLY A 53 1.91 -18.65 -1.86
CA GLY A 53 1.72 -17.88 -0.63
C GLY A 53 1.42 -16.41 -0.88
N ILE A 54 1.81 -15.56 0.04
CA ILE A 54 1.56 -14.12 0.02
C ILE A 54 2.62 -13.44 -0.84
N THR A 55 2.22 -12.84 -1.96
CA THR A 55 3.14 -12.24 -2.94
C THR A 55 3.94 -11.07 -2.41
N GLU A 56 3.44 -10.36 -1.43
CA GLU A 56 4.13 -9.28 -0.74
C GLU A 56 5.40 -9.75 -0.01
N TRP A 57 5.52 -11.05 0.22
CA TRP A 57 6.69 -11.68 0.84
C TRP A 57 7.63 -12.33 -0.18
N LEU A 58 7.36 -12.19 -1.48
CA LEU A 58 8.15 -12.84 -2.54
C LEU A 58 9.63 -12.57 -2.41
N MET A 59 10.02 -11.31 -2.13
CA MET A 59 11.43 -10.94 -1.95
C MET A 59 12.11 -11.80 -0.88
N CYS A 60 11.43 -12.07 0.23
CA CYS A 60 11.92 -12.91 1.32
C CYS A 60 11.88 -14.40 0.96
N THR A 61 10.71 -14.89 0.49
CA THR A 61 10.50 -16.32 0.20
C THR A 61 11.38 -16.85 -0.92
N ALA A 62 11.66 -16.03 -1.92
CA ALA A 62 12.55 -16.38 -3.03
C ALA A 62 14.00 -15.98 -2.77
N ASN A 63 14.32 -15.40 -1.60
CA ASN A 63 15.65 -14.91 -1.24
C ASN A 63 16.25 -13.98 -2.31
N ILE A 64 15.46 -13.00 -2.74
CA ILE A 64 15.84 -12.05 -3.80
C ILE A 64 16.62 -10.90 -3.16
N SER A 65 17.77 -10.53 -3.75
CA SER A 65 18.51 -9.36 -3.29
C SER A 65 17.71 -8.08 -3.51
N ALA A 66 17.88 -7.09 -2.63
CA ALA A 66 17.20 -5.78 -2.78
C ALA A 66 17.52 -5.12 -4.13
N LYS A 67 18.75 -5.31 -4.63
CA LYS A 67 19.17 -4.79 -5.93
C LYS A 67 18.42 -5.43 -7.09
N ASP A 68 18.26 -6.75 -7.08
CA ASP A 68 17.56 -7.46 -8.15
C ASP A 68 16.06 -7.18 -8.10
N TYR A 69 15.49 -7.16 -6.92
CA TYR A 69 14.07 -6.83 -6.73
C TYR A 69 13.72 -5.41 -7.18
N ALA A 70 14.60 -4.45 -6.90
CA ALA A 70 14.44 -3.06 -7.35
C ALA A 70 14.43 -2.95 -8.89
N GLY A 71 14.96 -3.93 -9.60
CA GLY A 71 14.88 -4.02 -11.06
C GLY A 71 13.44 -4.03 -11.60
N LEU A 72 12.48 -4.58 -10.85
CA LEU A 72 11.07 -4.61 -11.21
C LEU A 72 10.49 -3.20 -11.45
N ALA A 73 10.99 -2.20 -10.74
CA ALA A 73 10.50 -0.83 -10.89
C ALA A 73 10.69 -0.28 -12.32
N LYS A 74 11.69 -0.75 -13.05
CA LYS A 74 11.97 -0.29 -14.43
C LYS A 74 10.86 -0.67 -15.42
N GLU A 75 10.12 -1.73 -15.12
CA GLU A 75 9.05 -2.26 -15.97
C GLU A 75 7.66 -1.98 -15.37
N PHE A 76 7.60 -1.48 -14.13
CA PHE A 76 6.35 -1.20 -13.44
C PHE A 76 5.66 0.04 -14.03
N ASN A 77 4.73 -0.20 -14.94
CA ASN A 77 4.00 0.85 -15.64
C ASN A 77 2.49 0.58 -15.67
N PRO A 78 1.76 0.84 -14.59
CA PRO A 78 0.31 0.63 -14.53
C PRO A 78 -0.46 1.74 -15.27
N SER A 79 -0.23 1.88 -16.60
CA SER A 79 -0.78 2.96 -17.44
C SER A 79 -2.31 3.04 -17.41
N GLU A 80 -2.98 1.89 -17.22
CA GLU A 80 -4.44 1.79 -17.17
C GLU A 80 -5.06 2.22 -15.83
N PHE A 81 -4.23 2.56 -14.83
CA PHE A 81 -4.76 3.02 -13.55
C PHE A 81 -5.51 4.34 -13.71
N ASN A 82 -6.75 4.36 -13.25
CA ASN A 82 -7.64 5.51 -13.20
C ASN A 82 -8.21 5.65 -11.78
N ALA A 83 -7.80 6.67 -11.07
CA ALA A 83 -8.22 6.90 -9.68
C ALA A 83 -9.73 7.11 -9.55
N ALA A 84 -10.35 7.82 -10.51
CA ALA A 84 -11.79 8.08 -10.49
C ALA A 84 -12.60 6.78 -10.63
N ASP A 85 -12.23 5.90 -11.56
CA ASP A 85 -12.88 4.60 -11.76
C ASP A 85 -12.68 3.67 -10.56
N PHE A 86 -11.49 3.74 -9.97
CA PHE A 86 -11.15 2.97 -8.77
C PHE A 86 -12.03 3.35 -7.58
N VAL A 87 -12.18 4.66 -7.34
CA VAL A 87 -13.04 5.19 -6.28
C VAL A 87 -14.53 4.95 -6.60
N ALA A 88 -14.94 5.10 -7.86
CA ALA A 88 -16.32 4.84 -8.28
C ALA A 88 -16.72 3.38 -8.03
N THR A 89 -15.82 2.43 -8.31
CA THR A 89 -16.04 1.00 -8.04
C THR A 89 -16.27 0.73 -6.55
N ALA A 90 -15.41 1.28 -5.67
CA ALA A 90 -15.57 1.15 -4.23
C ALA A 90 -16.91 1.75 -3.75
N LYS A 91 -17.26 2.92 -4.26
CA LYS A 91 -18.53 3.61 -3.95
C LYS A 91 -19.74 2.81 -4.42
N ALA A 92 -19.72 2.29 -5.64
CA ALA A 92 -20.80 1.47 -6.19
C ALA A 92 -21.04 0.18 -5.38
N ALA A 93 -19.97 -0.41 -4.84
CA ALA A 93 -20.03 -1.56 -3.93
C ALA A 93 -20.52 -1.20 -2.51
N GLY A 94 -20.78 0.07 -2.21
CA GLY A 94 -21.23 0.53 -0.89
C GLY A 94 -20.12 0.66 0.15
N MET A 95 -18.88 0.61 -0.26
CA MET A 95 -17.72 0.78 0.63
C MET A 95 -17.62 2.23 1.12
N LYS A 96 -17.14 2.41 2.34
CA LYS A 96 -17.13 3.71 3.02
C LYS A 96 -15.75 4.38 2.99
N TYR A 97 -14.70 3.60 2.79
CA TYR A 97 -13.32 4.09 2.64
C TYR A 97 -12.46 3.05 1.93
N ILE A 98 -11.30 3.49 1.51
CA ILE A 98 -10.27 2.65 0.89
C ILE A 98 -9.03 2.69 1.80
N ILE A 99 -8.44 1.54 2.04
CA ILE A 99 -7.13 1.39 2.66
C ILE A 99 -6.20 0.86 1.58
N ILE A 100 -5.07 1.52 1.39
CA ILE A 100 -4.08 1.08 0.40
C ILE A 100 -2.70 0.99 1.05
N THR A 101 -1.94 -0.04 0.68
CA THR A 101 -0.55 -0.18 1.11
C THR A 101 0.31 0.84 0.38
N ALA A 102 0.52 2.00 0.99
CA ALA A 102 1.36 3.04 0.42
C ALA A 102 2.85 2.65 0.35
N LYS A 103 3.30 1.77 1.25
CA LYS A 103 4.63 1.17 1.29
C LYS A 103 4.54 -0.17 2.00
N HIS A 104 5.19 -1.21 1.46
CA HIS A 104 5.16 -2.56 2.04
C HIS A 104 6.57 -3.06 2.40
N HIS A 105 6.74 -4.37 2.64
CA HIS A 105 7.99 -4.99 3.13
C HIS A 105 9.21 -4.76 2.23
N GLU A 106 9.03 -4.67 0.92
CA GLU A 106 10.10 -4.41 -0.05
C GLU A 106 10.63 -2.98 -0.02
N GLY A 107 9.96 -2.08 0.70
CA GLY A 107 10.39 -0.70 0.86
C GLY A 107 10.04 0.23 -0.31
N PHE A 108 9.38 -0.25 -1.36
CA PHE A 108 8.94 0.57 -2.49
C PHE A 108 7.73 1.43 -2.09
N ALA A 109 7.80 2.74 -2.36
CA ALA A 109 6.70 3.66 -2.06
C ALA A 109 5.80 3.86 -3.28
N MET A 110 4.49 3.64 -3.10
CA MET A 110 3.46 3.87 -4.12
C MET A 110 3.02 5.34 -4.20
N PHE A 111 3.83 6.25 -3.67
CA PHE A 111 3.63 7.71 -3.70
C PHE A 111 4.98 8.39 -3.88
N LYS A 112 4.96 9.64 -4.32
CA LYS A 112 6.19 10.44 -4.45
C LYS A 112 6.76 10.77 -3.07
N SER A 113 7.87 10.14 -2.73
CA SER A 113 8.57 10.33 -1.46
C SER A 113 9.94 10.99 -1.66
N ALA A 114 10.59 11.38 -0.55
CA ALA A 114 11.97 11.88 -0.59
C ALA A 114 12.99 10.76 -0.95
N ASP A 115 12.66 9.50 -0.65
CA ASP A 115 13.42 8.34 -1.10
C ASP A 115 13.13 8.09 -2.57
N PRO A 116 14.15 8.00 -3.47
CA PRO A 116 13.95 7.78 -4.90
C PRO A 116 13.38 6.39 -5.24
N PHE A 117 13.34 5.44 -4.31
CA PHE A 117 12.72 4.14 -4.53
C PHE A 117 11.20 4.22 -4.37
N ASN A 118 10.58 4.93 -5.31
CA ASN A 118 9.15 5.19 -5.33
C ASN A 118 8.59 5.13 -6.77
N ILE A 119 7.26 5.06 -6.88
CA ILE A 119 6.55 4.90 -8.16
C ILE A 119 6.77 6.07 -9.11
N TYR A 120 6.97 7.28 -8.61
CA TYR A 120 7.18 8.45 -9.44
C TYR A 120 8.60 8.52 -10.01
N ASP A 121 9.62 8.28 -9.16
CA ASP A 121 11.02 8.47 -9.56
C ASP A 121 11.63 7.22 -10.21
N ALA A 122 11.30 6.02 -9.70
CA ALA A 122 11.93 4.77 -10.11
C ALA A 122 11.25 4.06 -11.28
N THR A 123 10.04 4.46 -11.68
CA THR A 123 9.25 3.77 -12.70
C THR A 123 9.00 4.62 -13.94
N PRO A 124 8.65 4.02 -15.09
CA PRO A 124 8.18 4.77 -16.27
C PRO A 124 6.81 5.41 -16.08
N PHE A 125 6.02 5.00 -15.10
CA PHE A 125 4.67 5.49 -14.84
C PHE A 125 4.62 6.99 -14.52
N LYS A 126 5.57 7.52 -13.75
CA LYS A 126 5.74 8.96 -13.47
C LYS A 126 4.49 9.67 -12.91
N ARG A 127 3.62 8.93 -12.23
CA ARG A 127 2.41 9.46 -11.58
C ARG A 127 2.40 9.06 -10.11
N ASP A 128 1.61 9.75 -9.31
CA ASP A 128 1.43 9.50 -7.88
C ASP A 128 -0.03 9.07 -7.63
N PRO A 129 -0.32 7.76 -7.61
CA PRO A 129 -1.68 7.28 -7.46
C PRO A 129 -2.29 7.57 -6.08
N MET A 130 -1.46 7.96 -5.09
CA MET A 130 -1.96 8.37 -3.78
C MET A 130 -2.38 9.84 -3.76
N ALA A 131 -1.87 10.65 -4.68
CA ALA A 131 -2.22 12.06 -4.82
C ALA A 131 -3.43 12.29 -5.75
N GLU A 132 -3.74 11.33 -6.63
CA GLU A 132 -4.88 11.38 -7.56
C GLU A 132 -6.20 11.02 -6.87
#